data_f18efe41e7ef8b148d14c6468b617489
#
_entry.id   f18efe41e7ef8b148d14c6468b617489
#
_cell.length_a   1.000
_cell.length_b   1.000
_cell.length_c   1.000
_cell.angle_alpha   90.00
_cell.angle_beta   90.00
_cell.angle_gamma   90.00
#
_symmetry.space_group_name_H-M   'P 1'
#
loop_
_entity.id
_entity.type
_entity.pdbx_description
1 polymer ?
#
loop_
_entity_poly.entity_id
_entity_poly.type
_entity_poly.pdbx_seq_one_letter_code
_entity_poly.pdbx_strand_id
1 'polypeptide(L)'
;RTVLAFDFGLKRTGVALGNTLTGGSRPIGTIETAQSDTRFDRIARLIAEWQPDILVVGLPLGNDGDETPIAKRARRFGQQLNGRFGLPVNFVDERYSSAVVEDAIKPGRNDKAAVDAAAAAVILQAWLDQQT
;
A
#
# COMPACT_ATOMS: atom_id res chain seq x y z
N ARG A 1 9.55 12.99 6.32
CA ARG A 1 9.52 12.43 4.95
C ARG A 1 8.11 12.04 4.56
N THR A 2 7.74 12.32 3.34
CA THR A 2 6.45 11.93 2.77
C THR A 2 6.52 10.49 2.27
N VAL A 3 5.50 9.70 2.58
CA VAL A 3 5.45 8.27 2.26
C VAL A 3 4.15 7.94 1.55
N LEU A 4 4.23 7.23 0.44
CA LEU A 4 3.07 6.61 -0.21
C LEU A 4 3.13 5.11 0.03
N ALA A 5 2.01 4.53 0.44
CA ALA A 5 1.89 3.10 0.66
C ALA A 5 0.85 2.50 -0.29
N PHE A 6 1.10 1.25 -0.67
CA PHE A 6 0.26 0.53 -1.62
C PHE A 6 -0.14 -0.82 -1.05
N ASP A 7 -1.43 -1.12 -1.13
CA ASP A 7 -1.95 -2.47 -0.91
C ASP A 7 -2.23 -3.06 -2.29
N PHE A 8 -1.28 -3.84 -2.79
CA PHE A 8 -1.32 -4.35 -4.15
C PHE A 8 -2.39 -5.43 -4.31
N GLY A 9 -3.26 -5.26 -5.32
CA GLY A 9 -4.17 -6.28 -5.79
C GLY A 9 -4.17 -6.34 -7.30
N LEU A 10 -4.61 -7.48 -7.86
CA LEU A 10 -4.58 -7.67 -9.31
C LEU A 10 -5.52 -6.72 -10.05
N LYS A 11 -6.67 -6.42 -9.47
CA LYS A 11 -7.68 -5.55 -10.06
C LYS A 11 -7.78 -4.18 -9.39
N ARG A 12 -7.35 -4.08 -8.13
CA ARG A 12 -7.40 -2.84 -7.36
C ARG A 12 -6.16 -2.74 -6.49
N THR A 13 -5.61 -1.55 -6.42
CA THR A 13 -4.47 -1.24 -5.55
C THR A 13 -4.85 -0.05 -4.67
N GLY A 14 -4.94 -0.28 -3.37
CA GLY A 14 -5.21 0.78 -2.41
C GLY A 14 -4.00 1.65 -2.21
N VAL A 15 -4.22 2.95 -1.97
CA VAL A 15 -3.14 3.93 -1.81
C VAL A 15 -3.38 4.77 -0.56
N ALA A 16 -2.34 4.96 0.22
CA ALA A 16 -2.37 5.79 1.41
C ALA A 16 -1.18 6.74 1.43
N LEU A 17 -1.35 7.86 2.15
CA LEU A 17 -0.34 8.90 2.29
C LEU A 17 -0.02 9.11 3.76
N GLY A 18 1.24 9.26 4.08
CA GLY A 18 1.67 9.54 5.45
C GLY A 18 2.95 10.34 5.49
N ASN A 19 3.38 10.66 6.71
CA ASN A 19 4.58 11.44 6.94
C ASN A 19 5.27 10.99 8.22
N THR A 20 6.59 10.81 8.15
CA THR A 20 7.37 10.36 9.31
C THR A 20 7.40 11.39 10.43
N LEU A 21 7.24 12.67 10.13
CA LEU A 21 7.24 13.74 11.14
C LEU A 21 5.97 13.70 12.00
N THR A 22 4.81 13.53 11.37
CA THR A 22 3.54 13.47 12.07
C THR A 22 3.23 12.08 12.60
N GLY A 23 3.80 11.05 12.00
CA GLY A 23 3.54 9.67 12.37
C GLY A 23 2.16 9.17 11.97
N GLY A 24 1.41 9.94 11.17
CA GLY A 24 0.05 9.60 10.79
C GLY A 24 -0.08 9.19 9.32
N SER A 25 -1.08 8.37 9.04
CA SER A 25 -1.41 7.93 7.69
C SER A 25 -2.90 8.13 7.39
N ARG A 26 -3.23 8.28 6.11
CA ARG A 26 -4.62 8.40 5.67
C ARG A 26 -4.80 7.76 4.30
N PRO A 27 -5.98 7.16 4.06
CA PRO A 27 -6.28 6.65 2.72
C PRO A 27 -6.48 7.82 1.75
N ILE A 28 -5.96 7.68 0.53
CA ILE A 28 -6.17 8.72 -0.49
C ILE A 28 -6.89 8.21 -1.73
N GLY A 29 -6.97 6.91 -1.93
CA GLY A 29 -7.74 6.39 -3.05
C GLY A 29 -7.36 4.97 -3.41
N THR A 30 -7.96 4.50 -4.50
CA THR A 30 -7.72 3.16 -5.02
C THR A 30 -7.58 3.25 -6.54
N ILE A 31 -6.58 2.57 -7.07
CA ILE A 31 -6.37 2.45 -8.50
C ILE A 31 -7.08 1.18 -8.97
N GLU A 32 -8.13 1.35 -9.77
CA GLU A 32 -8.92 0.24 -10.29
C GLU A 32 -8.53 -0.07 -11.72
N THR A 33 -7.68 -1.09 -11.90
CA THR A 33 -7.30 -1.59 -13.20
C THR A 33 -6.56 -2.91 -13.06
N ALA A 34 -6.82 -3.82 -14.00
CA ALA A 34 -6.04 -5.05 -14.12
C ALA A 34 -4.82 -4.86 -15.03
N GLN A 35 -4.71 -3.71 -15.69
CA GLN A 35 -3.62 -3.45 -16.63
C GLN A 35 -2.44 -2.79 -15.92
N SER A 36 -1.28 -3.42 -16.05
CA SER A 36 -0.05 -2.96 -15.41
C SER A 36 0.36 -1.55 -15.86
N ASP A 37 0.32 -1.30 -17.15
CA ASP A 37 0.74 0.01 -17.70
C ASP A 37 -0.14 1.14 -17.18
N THR A 38 -1.46 0.94 -17.15
CA THR A 38 -2.39 1.93 -16.62
C THR A 38 -2.14 2.18 -15.13
N ARG A 39 -1.87 1.10 -14.38
CA ARG A 39 -1.56 1.21 -12.95
C ARG A 39 -0.34 2.07 -12.72
N PHE A 40 0.75 1.83 -13.44
CA PHE A 40 1.98 2.60 -13.28
C PHE A 40 1.82 4.05 -13.74
N ASP A 41 1.00 4.30 -14.77
CA ASP A 41 0.71 5.68 -15.18
C ASP A 41 0.01 6.47 -14.07
N ARG A 42 -0.96 5.85 -13.40
CA ARG A 42 -1.67 6.48 -12.28
C ARG A 42 -0.75 6.69 -11.09
N ILE A 43 0.12 5.72 -10.81
CA ILE A 43 1.11 5.85 -9.73
C ILE A 43 2.07 7.00 -10.04
N ALA A 44 2.50 7.14 -11.29
CA ALA A 44 3.37 8.24 -11.70
C ALA A 44 2.72 9.60 -11.40
N ARG A 45 1.42 9.73 -11.63
CA ARG A 45 0.68 10.95 -11.32
C ARG A 45 0.64 11.22 -9.81
N LEU A 46 0.43 10.17 -9.01
CA LEU A 46 0.43 10.31 -7.55
C LEU A 46 1.81 10.72 -7.03
N ILE A 47 2.87 10.16 -7.59
CA ILE A 47 4.23 10.52 -7.21
C ILE A 47 4.51 11.98 -7.58
N ALA A 48 4.07 12.42 -8.75
CA ALA A 48 4.23 13.82 -9.17
C ALA A 48 3.44 14.78 -8.27
N GLU A 49 2.25 14.37 -7.84
CA GLU A 49 1.38 15.19 -6.99
C GLU A 49 1.92 15.31 -5.56
N TRP A 50 2.31 14.19 -4.96
CA TRP A 50 2.66 14.14 -3.53
C TRP A 50 4.16 14.18 -3.27
N GLN A 51 4.98 13.91 -4.27
CA GLN A 51 6.44 13.92 -4.20
C GLN A 51 6.98 13.13 -2.99
N PRO A 52 6.63 11.83 -2.89
CA PRO A 52 7.08 11.03 -1.76
C PRO A 52 8.58 10.78 -1.79
N ASP A 53 9.14 10.62 -0.62
CA ASP A 53 10.56 10.25 -0.45
C ASP A 53 10.73 8.73 -0.40
N ILE A 54 9.70 8.03 0.07
CA ILE A 54 9.72 6.59 0.32
C ILE A 54 8.40 5.99 -0.14
N LEU A 55 8.46 4.77 -0.69
CA LEU A 55 7.28 3.97 -1.02
C LEU A 55 7.23 2.74 -0.11
N VAL A 56 6.02 2.34 0.28
CA VAL A 56 5.79 1.18 1.14
C VAL A 56 4.80 0.25 0.44
N VAL A 57 5.08 -1.05 0.43
CA VAL A 57 4.21 -2.06 -0.16
C VAL A 57 3.93 -3.15 0.86
N GLY A 58 2.66 -3.49 1.05
CA GLY A 58 2.27 -4.58 1.93
C GLY A 58 2.50 -5.94 1.27
N LEU A 59 2.98 -6.91 2.06
CA LEU A 59 3.16 -8.29 1.61
C LEU A 59 2.13 -9.19 2.30
N PRO A 60 1.18 -9.76 1.55
CA PRO A 60 0.17 -10.67 2.12
C PRO A 60 0.75 -12.08 2.28
N LEU A 61 1.58 -12.27 3.30
CA LEU A 61 2.22 -13.55 3.60
C LEU A 61 1.22 -14.54 4.20
N GLY A 62 1.53 -15.84 4.11
CA GLY A 62 0.74 -16.88 4.76
C GLY A 62 0.93 -16.85 6.29
N ASN A 63 0.10 -17.63 7.00
CA ASN A 63 0.07 -17.63 8.47
C ASN A 63 1.42 -17.98 9.11
N ASP A 64 2.23 -18.79 8.44
CA ASP A 64 3.55 -19.21 8.90
C ASP A 64 4.69 -18.32 8.34
N GLY A 65 4.35 -17.24 7.66
CA GLY A 65 5.32 -16.35 7.04
C GLY A 65 5.73 -16.76 5.63
N ASP A 66 5.14 -17.82 5.08
CA ASP A 66 5.46 -18.26 3.72
C ASP A 66 4.99 -17.25 2.68
N GLU A 67 5.75 -17.13 1.61
CA GLU A 67 5.42 -16.23 0.52
C GLU A 67 4.38 -16.87 -0.40
N THR A 68 3.15 -16.34 -0.37
CA THR A 68 2.05 -16.77 -1.22
C THR A 68 2.24 -16.27 -2.66
N PRO A 69 1.50 -16.81 -3.66
CA PRO A 69 1.58 -16.29 -5.02
C PRO A 69 1.31 -14.80 -5.13
N ILE A 70 0.32 -14.28 -4.38
CA ILE A 70 0.03 -12.84 -4.40
C ILE A 70 1.15 -12.04 -3.72
N ALA A 71 1.79 -12.59 -2.68
CA ALA A 71 2.92 -11.92 -2.05
C ALA A 71 4.11 -11.79 -3.01
N LYS A 72 4.36 -12.81 -3.83
CA LYS A 72 5.40 -12.74 -4.86
C LYS A 72 5.11 -11.64 -5.87
N ARG A 73 3.85 -11.49 -6.27
CA ARG A 73 3.43 -10.42 -7.18
C ARG A 73 3.56 -9.05 -6.54
N ALA A 74 3.22 -8.93 -5.25
CA ALA A 74 3.37 -7.68 -4.52
C ALA A 74 4.85 -7.29 -4.40
N ARG A 75 5.73 -8.25 -4.14
CA ARG A 75 7.17 -8.00 -4.08
C ARG A 75 7.69 -7.54 -5.44
N ARG A 76 7.27 -8.21 -6.51
CA ARG A 76 7.66 -7.80 -7.87
C ARG A 76 7.15 -6.40 -8.19
N PHE A 77 5.92 -6.09 -7.80
CA PHE A 77 5.35 -4.75 -7.95
C PHE A 77 6.24 -3.70 -7.27
N GLY A 78 6.65 -3.96 -6.02
CA GLY A 78 7.54 -3.05 -5.29
C GLY A 78 8.89 -2.89 -5.98
N GLN A 79 9.46 -3.96 -6.49
CA GLN A 79 10.72 -3.90 -7.24
C GLN A 79 10.58 -3.07 -8.51
N GLN A 80 9.44 -3.19 -9.20
CA GLN A 80 9.15 -2.38 -10.38
C GLN A 80 8.98 -0.91 -10.03
N LEU A 81 8.35 -0.60 -8.89
CA LEU A 81 8.26 0.78 -8.42
C LEU A 81 9.65 1.39 -8.20
N ASN A 82 10.53 0.66 -7.56
CA ASN A 82 11.90 1.11 -7.35
C ASN A 82 12.62 1.35 -8.69
N GLY A 83 12.50 0.41 -9.62
CA GLY A 83 13.16 0.52 -10.92
C GLY A 83 12.62 1.65 -11.79
N ARG A 84 11.30 1.88 -11.76
CA ARG A 84 10.67 2.90 -12.60
C ARG A 84 10.84 4.32 -12.05
N PHE A 85 10.77 4.48 -10.74
CA PHE A 85 10.69 5.82 -10.13
C PHE A 85 11.94 6.20 -9.34
N GLY A 86 12.85 5.26 -9.12
CA GLY A 86 14.09 5.54 -8.41
C GLY A 86 13.92 5.87 -6.94
N LEU A 87 12.79 5.49 -6.33
CA LEU A 87 12.50 5.75 -4.93
C LEU A 87 12.74 4.48 -4.09
N PRO A 88 13.20 4.62 -2.85
CA PRO A 88 13.31 3.46 -1.96
C PRO A 88 11.94 2.84 -1.70
N VAL A 89 11.89 1.51 -1.70
CA VAL A 89 10.66 0.75 -1.43
C VAL A 89 10.91 -0.14 -0.23
N ASN A 90 10.01 -0.05 0.76
CA ASN A 90 10.02 -0.91 1.93
C ASN A 90 8.79 -1.80 1.92
N PHE A 91 8.95 -3.04 2.41
CA PHE A 91 7.85 -4.00 2.47
C PHE A 91 7.39 -4.19 3.92
N VAL A 92 6.09 -4.35 4.11
CA VAL A 92 5.48 -4.58 5.42
C VAL A 92 4.67 -5.86 5.36
N ASP A 93 4.83 -6.71 6.37
CA ASP A 93 4.06 -7.95 6.50
C ASP A 93 2.63 -7.59 6.92
N GLU A 94 1.67 -7.85 6.03
CA GLU A 94 0.26 -7.52 6.26
C GLU A 94 -0.39 -8.32 7.39
N ARG A 95 0.22 -9.42 7.85
CA ARG A 95 -0.30 -10.20 8.97
C ARG A 95 -0.46 -9.34 10.23
N TYR A 96 0.37 -8.31 10.38
CA TYR A 96 0.34 -7.43 11.55
C TYR A 96 -0.64 -6.28 11.42
N SER A 97 -1.31 -6.14 10.28
CA SER A 97 -2.21 -5.01 10.02
C SER A 97 -3.66 -5.41 9.74
N SER A 98 -3.92 -6.65 9.31
CA SER A 98 -5.24 -7.06 8.82
C SER A 98 -6.36 -6.98 9.87
N ALA A 99 -6.07 -7.31 11.13
CA ALA A 99 -7.07 -7.27 12.21
C ALA A 99 -7.56 -5.84 12.46
N VAL A 100 -6.69 -4.85 12.31
CA VAL A 100 -7.05 -3.43 12.50
C VAL A 100 -7.96 -2.95 11.37
N VAL A 101 -7.76 -3.44 10.15
CA VAL A 101 -8.61 -3.09 9.00
C VAL A 101 -10.06 -3.54 9.25
N GLU A 102 -10.25 -4.74 9.78
CA GLU A 102 -11.59 -5.26 10.06
C GLU A 102 -12.35 -4.38 11.06
N ASP A 103 -11.66 -3.87 12.08
CA ASP A 103 -12.27 -2.99 13.07
C ASP A 103 -12.59 -1.60 12.50
N ALA A 104 -11.80 -1.13 11.54
CA ALA A 104 -11.97 0.18 10.94
C ALA A 104 -13.10 0.22 9.91
N ILE A 105 -13.53 -0.93 9.39
CA ILE A 105 -14.55 -1.01 8.34
C ILE A 105 -15.90 -1.30 8.97
N LYS A 106 -16.87 -0.40 8.73
CA LYS A 106 -18.22 -0.59 9.25
C LYS A 106 -18.92 -1.75 8.52
N PRO A 107 -19.57 -2.67 9.26
CA PRO A 107 -20.32 -3.77 8.64
C PRO A 107 -21.38 -3.23 7.67
N GLY A 108 -21.51 -3.89 6.52
CA GLY A 108 -22.51 -3.56 5.53
C GLY A 108 -22.07 -2.59 4.44
N ARG A 109 -20.88 -2.03 4.52
CA ARG A 109 -20.35 -1.20 3.45
C ARG A 109 -19.74 -2.05 2.36
N ASN A 110 -20.26 -1.94 1.14
CA ASN A 110 -19.74 -2.65 -0.04
C ASN A 110 -18.84 -1.80 -0.91
N ASP A 111 -18.20 -0.79 -0.33
CA ASP A 111 -17.26 0.06 -1.07
C ASP A 111 -15.86 -0.56 -1.02
N LYS A 112 -15.55 -1.37 -2.04
CA LYS A 112 -14.26 -2.05 -2.13
C LYS A 112 -13.10 -1.07 -2.29
N ALA A 113 -13.32 0.06 -2.96
CA ALA A 113 -12.29 1.08 -3.14
C ALA A 113 -11.90 1.69 -1.80
N ALA A 114 -12.88 2.00 -0.94
CA ALA A 114 -12.61 2.54 0.39
C ALA A 114 -11.90 1.50 1.27
N VAL A 115 -12.27 0.22 1.15
CA VAL A 115 -11.64 -0.87 1.90
C VAL A 115 -10.17 -1.00 1.51
N ASP A 116 -9.87 -0.98 0.21
CA ASP A 116 -8.49 -1.12 -0.28
C ASP A 116 -7.62 0.06 0.15
N ALA A 117 -8.16 1.27 0.09
CA ALA A 117 -7.44 2.47 0.54
C ALA A 117 -7.22 2.45 2.05
N ALA A 118 -8.22 2.02 2.83
CA ALA A 118 -8.09 1.87 4.28
C ALA A 118 -7.03 0.82 4.63
N ALA A 119 -6.98 -0.29 3.89
CA ALA A 119 -5.95 -1.32 4.09
C ALA A 119 -4.55 -0.75 3.85
N ALA A 120 -4.38 0.06 2.81
CA ALA A 120 -3.10 0.71 2.54
C ALA A 120 -2.70 1.66 3.68
N ALA A 121 -3.66 2.39 4.25
CA ALA A 121 -3.41 3.28 5.39
C ALA A 121 -2.96 2.50 6.63
N VAL A 122 -3.55 1.33 6.89
CA VAL A 122 -3.14 0.49 8.02
C VAL A 122 -1.74 -0.07 7.80
N ILE A 123 -1.41 -0.51 6.58
CA ILE A 123 -0.07 -0.95 6.22
C ILE A 123 0.94 0.17 6.48
N LEU A 124 0.62 1.38 6.05
CA LEU A 124 1.50 2.53 6.22
C LEU A 124 1.66 2.88 7.70
N GLN A 125 0.59 2.85 8.48
CA GLN A 125 0.67 3.14 9.92
C GLN A 125 1.56 2.12 10.62
N ALA A 126 1.47 0.83 10.28
CA ALA A 126 2.35 -0.20 10.83
C ALA A 126 3.82 0.10 10.54
N TRP A 127 4.11 0.53 9.32
CA TRP A 127 5.48 0.91 8.95
C TRP A 127 5.94 2.15 9.71
N LEU A 128 5.09 3.19 9.80
CA LEU A 128 5.42 4.42 10.52
C LEU A 128 5.70 4.15 12.00
N ASP A 129 4.92 3.29 12.63
CA ASP A 129 5.10 2.93 14.03
C ASP A 129 6.45 2.25 14.29
N GLN A 130 7.01 1.56 13.29
CA GLN A 130 8.31 0.92 13.37
C GLN A 130 9.47 1.91 13.27
N GLN A 131 9.22 3.13 12.83
CA GLN A 131 10.26 4.14 12.63
C GLN A 131 10.54 4.98 13.88
N THR A 132 9.79 4.79 14.93
CA THR A 132 9.96 5.54 16.19
C THR A 132 10.81 4.79 17.21
#